data_8768ceeaed0c44c17d224d2fa095edc9
#
_entry.id   8768ceeaed0c44c17d224d2fa095edc9
#
_cell.length_a   1.000
_cell.length_b   1.000
_cell.length_c   1.000
_cell.angle_alpha   90.00
_cell.angle_beta   90.00
_cell.angle_gamma   90.00
#
_symmetry.space_group_name_H-M   'P 1'
#
loop_
_entity.id
_entity.type
_entity.pdbx_description
1 polymer ?
#
loop_
_entity_poly.entity_id
_entity_poly.type
_entity_poly.pdbx_seq_one_letter_code
_entity_poly.pdbx_strand_id
1 'polypeptide(L)'
;MRYKCIAKFYTEDTVIMSPNDIIVMNDKDLFNITTGIDYHNIQDMDAIKCCLEALTDEGLQNANFCSSAISTPPTDADKFEAITKKMHSIFRKKNHDYGNSFEQSLNEEGLAASRIRIGDKWNRFKQLSKGAKAQVNDESLRDTLIDMANYAIMTVMWLDKQQNNSNI
;
A
#
# COMPACT_ATOMS: atom_id res chain seq x y z
N MET A 1 4.47 28.54 -4.68
CA MET A 1 3.95 28.99 -3.36
C MET A 1 3.99 27.79 -2.42
N ARG A 2 4.21 27.97 -1.13
CA ARG A 2 4.23 26.89 -0.14
C ARG A 2 2.92 26.88 0.65
N TYR A 3 2.45 25.71 0.96
CA TYR A 3 1.19 25.49 1.66
C TYR A 3 1.37 24.46 2.77
N LYS A 4 0.53 24.54 3.81
CA LYS A 4 0.38 23.52 4.83
C LYS A 4 -0.90 22.72 4.54
N CYS A 5 -0.80 21.41 4.56
CA CYS A 5 -1.96 20.55 4.43
C CYS A 5 -2.79 20.58 5.72
N ILE A 6 -4.09 20.87 5.60
CA ILE A 6 -5.04 20.91 6.72
C ILE A 6 -5.98 19.72 6.76
N ALA A 7 -6.09 18.96 5.65
CA ALA A 7 -6.90 17.76 5.56
C ALA A 7 -6.21 16.68 4.73
N LYS A 8 -6.51 15.41 4.98
CA LYS A 8 -6.00 14.33 4.14
C LYS A 8 -6.61 14.38 2.75
N PHE A 9 -5.78 14.18 1.74
CA PHE A 9 -6.21 14.05 0.37
C PHE A 9 -5.77 12.71 -0.22
N TYR A 10 -6.66 12.07 -0.96
CA TYR A 10 -6.48 10.75 -1.54
C TYR A 10 -6.74 10.78 -3.03
N THR A 11 -5.99 9.99 -3.81
CA THR A 11 -6.32 9.62 -5.18
C THR A 11 -6.27 8.10 -5.28
N GLU A 12 -7.34 7.47 -5.78
CA GLU A 12 -7.39 6.03 -6.05
C GLU A 12 -6.76 5.15 -4.95
N ASP A 13 -7.12 5.34 -3.70
CA ASP A 13 -6.57 4.62 -2.54
C ASP A 13 -5.15 5.05 -2.09
N THR A 14 -4.56 6.08 -2.69
CA THR A 14 -3.26 6.59 -2.27
C THR A 14 -3.40 7.92 -1.52
N VAL A 15 -2.80 8.02 -0.34
CA VAL A 15 -2.69 9.29 0.37
C VAL A 15 -1.63 10.14 -0.32
N ILE A 16 -2.03 11.27 -0.91
CA ILE A 16 -1.11 12.23 -1.51
C ILE A 16 -0.53 13.15 -0.44
N MET A 17 -1.35 13.59 0.52
CA MET A 17 -0.94 14.47 1.60
C MET A 17 -1.74 14.21 2.87
N SER A 18 -1.12 14.50 4.00
CA SER A 18 -1.72 14.38 5.34
C SER A 18 -1.69 15.72 6.05
N PRO A 19 -2.53 15.92 7.09
CA PRO A 19 -2.47 17.16 7.89
C PRO A 19 -1.05 17.43 8.39
N ASN A 20 -0.62 18.67 8.28
CA ASN A 20 0.70 19.21 8.57
C ASN A 20 1.80 18.94 7.53
N ASP A 21 1.54 18.22 6.44
CA ASP A 21 2.49 18.15 5.32
C ASP A 21 2.74 19.55 4.74
N ILE A 22 3.98 19.80 4.35
CA ILE A 22 4.37 21.03 3.64
C ILE A 22 4.39 20.74 2.15
N ILE A 23 3.58 21.47 1.42
CA ILE A 23 3.31 21.26 0.00
C ILE A 23 3.81 22.46 -0.81
N VAL A 24 4.50 22.20 -1.89
CA VAL A 24 4.79 23.17 -2.95
C VAL A 24 3.99 22.80 -4.18
N MET A 25 3.27 23.74 -4.74
CA MET A 25 2.46 23.52 -5.94
C MET A 25 2.81 24.52 -7.04
N ASN A 26 2.66 24.07 -8.27
CA ASN A 26 2.46 24.88 -9.46
C ASN A 26 1.08 24.56 -10.09
N ASP A 27 0.86 24.91 -11.34
CA ASP A 27 -0.46 24.79 -11.98
C ASP A 27 -0.92 23.33 -12.17
N LYS A 28 0.01 22.34 -12.22
CA LYS A 28 -0.31 20.95 -12.52
C LYS A 28 0.43 19.92 -11.66
N ASP A 29 1.42 20.37 -10.90
CA ASP A 29 2.27 19.48 -10.14
C ASP A 29 2.28 19.85 -8.67
N LEU A 30 2.43 18.86 -7.82
CA LEU A 30 2.50 19.00 -6.38
C LEU A 30 3.75 18.26 -5.87
N PHE A 31 4.56 18.95 -5.09
CA PHE A 31 5.67 18.36 -4.37
C PHE A 31 5.38 18.39 -2.86
N ASN A 32 5.31 17.22 -2.26
CA ASN A 32 5.18 17.10 -0.81
C ASN A 32 6.58 17.08 -0.18
N ILE A 33 7.00 18.21 0.39
CA ILE A 33 8.32 18.37 1.01
C ILE A 33 8.48 17.39 2.19
N THR A 34 7.41 17.14 2.93
CA THR A 34 7.45 16.27 4.13
C THR A 34 7.76 14.83 3.77
N THR A 35 7.17 14.33 2.68
CA THR A 35 7.37 12.94 2.24
C THR A 35 8.42 12.78 1.16
N GLY A 36 8.85 13.88 0.52
CA GLY A 36 9.77 13.89 -0.60
C GLY A 36 9.19 13.31 -1.89
N ILE A 37 7.87 13.30 -2.04
CA ILE A 37 7.19 12.71 -3.20
C ILE A 37 6.69 13.80 -4.15
N ASP A 38 6.98 13.63 -5.43
CA ASP A 38 6.45 14.43 -6.54
C ASP A 38 5.20 13.79 -7.14
N TYR A 39 4.19 14.60 -7.39
CA TYR A 39 2.98 14.22 -8.09
C TYR A 39 2.79 15.12 -9.30
N HIS A 40 2.73 14.51 -10.50
CA HIS A 40 2.64 15.22 -11.76
C HIS A 40 1.29 15.05 -12.44
N ASN A 41 0.87 16.05 -13.22
CA ASN A 41 -0.35 16.02 -14.03
C ASN A 41 -1.64 15.72 -13.22
N ILE A 42 -1.76 16.33 -12.06
CA ILE A 42 -2.95 16.16 -11.22
C ILE A 42 -4.15 16.82 -11.91
N GLN A 43 -5.22 16.05 -12.11
CA GLN A 43 -6.41 16.52 -12.84
C GLN A 43 -7.30 17.45 -12.02
N ASP A 44 -7.37 17.25 -10.71
CA ASP A 44 -8.25 18.00 -9.80
C ASP A 44 -7.45 18.82 -8.78
N MET A 45 -6.75 19.82 -9.28
CA MET A 45 -5.97 20.74 -8.44
C MET A 45 -6.86 21.60 -7.54
N ASP A 46 -8.10 21.87 -7.91
CA ASP A 46 -9.00 22.70 -7.10
C ASP A 46 -9.51 21.95 -5.86
N ALA A 47 -9.76 20.65 -5.98
CA ALA A 47 -10.05 19.80 -4.81
C ALA A 47 -8.87 19.76 -3.82
N ILE A 48 -7.64 19.73 -4.33
CA ILE A 48 -6.44 19.80 -3.49
C ILE A 48 -6.32 21.14 -2.76
N LYS A 49 -6.56 22.26 -3.45
CA LYS A 49 -6.47 23.60 -2.85
C LYS A 49 -7.39 23.78 -1.63
N CYS A 50 -8.56 23.12 -1.63
CA CYS A 50 -9.47 23.14 -0.48
C CYS A 50 -8.87 22.50 0.79
N CYS A 51 -7.86 21.64 0.63
CA CYS A 51 -7.18 20.97 1.74
C CYS A 51 -5.91 21.70 2.20
N LEU A 52 -5.62 22.88 1.65
CA LEU A 52 -4.37 23.62 1.88
C LEU A 52 -4.62 24.99 2.50
N GLU A 53 -3.72 25.37 3.36
CA GLU A 53 -3.61 26.73 3.93
C GLU A 53 -2.30 27.35 3.47
N ALA A 54 -2.37 28.57 2.91
CA ALA A 54 -1.18 29.29 2.46
C ALA A 54 -0.28 29.62 3.66
N LEU A 55 1.00 29.29 3.55
CA LEU A 55 2.01 29.67 4.54
C LEU A 55 2.51 31.09 4.20
N THR A 56 2.29 31.99 5.14
CA THR A 56 2.96 33.32 5.17
C THR A 56 4.40 33.12 5.68
N ASP A 57 5.24 34.15 5.47
CA ASP A 57 6.62 34.13 5.95
C ASP A 57 6.72 33.92 7.48
N GLU A 58 5.76 34.42 8.25
CA GLU A 58 5.64 34.16 9.69
C GLU A 58 5.24 32.72 9.99
N GLY A 59 4.35 32.13 9.18
CA GLY A 59 3.97 30.72 9.28
C GLY A 59 5.13 29.76 8.95
N LEU A 60 6.03 30.16 8.04
CA LEU A 60 7.23 29.39 7.70
C LEU A 60 8.26 29.37 8.84
N GLN A 61 8.39 30.45 9.61
CA GLN A 61 9.28 30.45 10.79
C GLN A 61 8.76 29.53 11.90
N ASN A 62 7.44 29.48 12.09
CA ASN A 62 6.82 28.53 13.02
C ASN A 62 6.84 27.08 12.53
N ALA A 63 6.79 26.86 11.21
CA ALA A 63 6.95 25.53 10.61
C ALA A 63 8.38 24.96 10.79
N ASN A 64 9.40 25.83 10.80
CA ASN A 64 10.78 25.43 11.15
C ASN A 64 10.90 24.98 12.63
N PHE A 65 10.04 25.46 13.52
CA PHE A 65 9.97 24.97 14.89
C PHE A 65 9.26 23.61 14.97
N CYS A 66 8.30 23.32 14.07
CA CYS A 66 7.72 21.98 13.92
C CYS A 66 8.64 21.01 13.16
N SER A 67 9.68 21.52 12.47
CA SER A 67 10.73 20.69 11.84
C SER A 67 11.64 19.97 12.87
N SER A 68 11.50 20.29 14.16
CA SER A 68 12.07 19.49 15.24
C SER A 68 11.17 18.31 15.65
N ALA A 69 9.97 18.19 15.11
CA ALA A 69 9.34 16.88 14.95
C ALA A 69 10.06 16.17 13.79
N ILE A 70 11.34 15.87 14.01
CA ILE A 70 12.13 14.90 13.29
C ILE A 70 11.16 13.77 12.96
N SER A 71 10.87 13.57 11.68
CA SER A 71 10.27 12.33 11.25
C SER A 71 11.23 11.25 11.71
N THR A 72 10.96 10.67 12.85
CA THR A 72 11.68 9.47 13.27
C THR A 72 11.60 8.52 12.07
N PRO A 73 12.71 7.96 11.64
CA PRO A 73 12.70 7.04 10.52
C PRO A 73 11.59 6.00 10.79
N PRO A 74 10.83 5.59 9.78
CA PRO A 74 9.67 4.72 9.97
C PRO A 74 10.10 3.51 10.78
N THR A 75 9.40 3.25 11.85
CA THR A 75 9.64 2.08 12.71
C THR A 75 9.36 0.81 11.91
N ASP A 76 9.79 -0.34 12.41
CA ASP A 76 9.48 -1.61 11.75
C ASP A 76 7.96 -1.90 11.78
N ALA A 77 7.23 -1.39 12.76
CA ALA A 77 5.77 -1.43 12.78
C ALA A 77 5.16 -0.62 11.63
N ASP A 78 5.66 0.60 11.37
CA ASP A 78 5.18 1.43 10.25
C ASP A 78 5.48 0.77 8.90
N LYS A 79 6.65 0.16 8.75
CA LYS A 79 7.03 -0.59 7.54
C LYS A 79 6.13 -1.81 7.34
N PHE A 80 5.83 -2.55 8.41
CA PHE A 80 4.93 -3.69 8.37
C PHE A 80 3.52 -3.26 7.97
N GLU A 81 3.00 -2.18 8.57
CA GLU A 81 1.70 -1.62 8.22
C GLU A 81 1.63 -1.19 6.75
N ALA A 82 2.66 -0.51 6.25
CA ALA A 82 2.72 -0.11 4.84
C ALA A 82 2.72 -1.31 3.88
N ILE A 83 3.43 -2.39 4.22
CA ILE A 83 3.44 -3.61 3.43
C ILE A 83 2.06 -4.29 3.46
N THR A 84 1.42 -4.40 4.61
CA THR A 84 0.09 -5.03 4.73
C THR A 84 -1.00 -4.23 4.03
N LYS A 85 -0.96 -2.90 4.07
CA LYS A 85 -1.83 -2.03 3.26
C LYS A 85 -1.67 -2.30 1.76
N LYS A 86 -0.42 -2.39 1.28
CA LYS A 86 -0.15 -2.74 -0.12
C LYS A 86 -0.66 -4.15 -0.47
N MET A 87 -0.47 -5.12 0.40
CA MET A 87 -0.98 -6.48 0.22
C MET A 87 -2.51 -6.49 0.09
N HIS A 88 -3.21 -5.76 0.95
CA HIS A 88 -4.67 -5.62 0.89
C HIS A 88 -5.13 -4.98 -0.44
N SER A 89 -4.46 -3.93 -0.93
CA SER A 89 -4.77 -3.32 -2.23
C SER A 89 -4.61 -4.33 -3.38
N ILE A 90 -3.52 -5.09 -3.40
CA ILE A 90 -3.28 -6.15 -4.40
C ILE A 90 -4.37 -7.23 -4.33
N PHE A 91 -4.73 -7.68 -3.12
CA PHE A 91 -5.81 -8.64 -2.92
C PHE A 91 -7.13 -8.14 -3.52
N ARG A 92 -7.54 -6.90 -3.22
CA ARG A 92 -8.78 -6.31 -3.75
C ARG A 92 -8.80 -6.30 -5.28
N LYS A 93 -7.72 -5.85 -5.93
CA LYS A 93 -7.60 -5.80 -7.39
C LYS A 93 -7.69 -7.21 -8.00
N LYS A 94 -6.88 -8.15 -7.50
CA LYS A 94 -6.91 -9.53 -8.01
C LYS A 94 -8.25 -10.21 -7.76
N ASN A 95 -8.87 -9.99 -6.59
CA ASN A 95 -10.17 -10.58 -6.29
C ASN A 95 -11.30 -9.99 -7.15
N HIS A 96 -11.20 -8.72 -7.54
CA HIS A 96 -12.10 -8.12 -8.51
C HIS A 96 -11.95 -8.77 -9.90
N ASP A 97 -10.70 -8.93 -10.37
CA ASP A 97 -10.42 -9.42 -11.73
C ASP A 97 -10.71 -10.91 -11.89
N TYR A 98 -10.39 -11.72 -10.89
CA TYR A 98 -10.53 -13.18 -10.92
C TYR A 98 -11.78 -13.68 -10.19
N GLY A 99 -12.61 -12.79 -9.64
CA GLY A 99 -13.68 -13.16 -8.74
C GLY A 99 -13.13 -13.89 -7.50
N ASN A 100 -13.94 -14.66 -6.83
CA ASN A 100 -13.54 -15.40 -5.64
C ASN A 100 -12.96 -16.80 -5.98
N SER A 101 -12.21 -16.93 -7.08
CA SER A 101 -11.78 -18.21 -7.66
C SER A 101 -10.94 -19.05 -6.70
N PHE A 102 -10.10 -18.43 -5.86
CA PHE A 102 -9.31 -19.18 -4.90
C PHE A 102 -10.16 -19.74 -3.76
N GLU A 103 -11.16 -19.01 -3.27
CA GLU A 103 -12.11 -19.53 -2.29
C GLU A 103 -12.94 -20.68 -2.87
N GLN A 104 -13.34 -20.59 -4.15
CA GLN A 104 -14.00 -21.69 -4.85
C GLN A 104 -13.10 -22.94 -4.87
N SER A 105 -11.82 -22.79 -5.22
CA SER A 105 -10.87 -23.91 -5.17
C SER A 105 -10.72 -24.50 -3.76
N LEU A 106 -10.73 -23.67 -2.72
CA LEU A 106 -10.70 -24.14 -1.33
C LEU A 106 -11.98 -24.89 -0.93
N ASN A 107 -13.14 -24.48 -1.46
CA ASN A 107 -14.41 -25.18 -1.22
C ASN A 107 -14.46 -26.55 -1.92
N GLU A 108 -13.85 -26.67 -3.10
CA GLU A 108 -13.84 -27.90 -3.91
C GLU A 108 -12.76 -28.88 -3.42
N GLU A 109 -11.53 -28.39 -3.18
CA GLU A 109 -10.34 -29.23 -2.95
C GLU A 109 -9.80 -29.12 -1.50
N GLY A 110 -10.44 -28.29 -0.68
CA GLY A 110 -9.98 -28.06 0.69
C GLY A 110 -8.57 -27.46 0.75
N LEU A 111 -7.84 -27.78 1.80
CA LEU A 111 -6.47 -27.28 2.02
C LEU A 111 -5.47 -27.71 0.95
N ALA A 112 -5.81 -28.66 0.08
CA ALA A 112 -4.95 -29.05 -1.04
C ALA A 112 -4.74 -27.86 -2.01
N ALA A 113 -5.78 -27.06 -2.28
CA ALA A 113 -5.68 -25.88 -3.11
C ALA A 113 -4.67 -24.87 -2.52
N SER A 114 -4.73 -24.60 -1.23
CA SER A 114 -3.79 -23.71 -0.53
C SER A 114 -2.35 -24.23 -0.61
N ARG A 115 -2.16 -25.54 -0.32
CA ARG A 115 -0.85 -26.18 -0.37
C ARG A 115 -0.19 -26.05 -1.74
N ILE A 116 -0.96 -26.20 -2.82
CA ILE A 116 -0.45 -26.07 -4.19
C ILE A 116 -0.02 -24.62 -4.44
N ARG A 117 -0.89 -23.62 -4.18
CA ARG A 117 -0.60 -22.22 -4.45
C ARG A 117 0.59 -21.67 -3.65
N ILE A 118 0.63 -21.98 -2.35
CA ILE A 118 1.76 -21.59 -1.49
C ILE A 118 3.03 -22.36 -1.91
N GLY A 119 2.91 -23.65 -2.26
CA GLY A 119 4.00 -24.47 -2.73
C GLY A 119 4.66 -23.94 -4.01
N ASP A 120 3.86 -23.48 -4.99
CA ASP A 120 4.37 -22.87 -6.22
C ASP A 120 5.18 -21.60 -5.90
N LYS A 121 4.65 -20.71 -5.06
CA LYS A 121 5.35 -19.49 -4.65
C LYS A 121 6.61 -19.79 -3.81
N TRP A 122 6.57 -20.82 -2.95
CA TRP A 122 7.73 -21.31 -2.22
C TRP A 122 8.82 -21.86 -3.14
N ASN A 123 8.46 -22.66 -4.14
CA ASN A 123 9.41 -23.18 -5.12
C ASN A 123 10.06 -22.05 -5.92
N ARG A 124 9.28 -21.06 -6.36
CA ARG A 124 9.79 -19.87 -7.03
C ARG A 124 10.74 -19.09 -6.12
N PHE A 125 10.37 -18.84 -4.86
CA PHE A 125 11.24 -18.21 -3.86
C PHE A 125 12.58 -18.90 -3.74
N LYS A 126 12.59 -20.25 -3.62
CA LYS A 126 13.82 -21.03 -3.52
C LYS A 126 14.73 -20.84 -4.75
N GLN A 127 14.17 -20.74 -5.94
CA GLN A 127 14.96 -20.53 -7.16
C GLN A 127 15.55 -19.12 -7.22
N LEU A 128 14.73 -18.10 -6.98
CA LEU A 128 15.16 -16.71 -7.03
C LEU A 128 16.17 -16.37 -5.92
N SER A 129 16.02 -16.93 -4.71
CA SER A 129 16.95 -16.71 -3.59
C SER A 129 18.34 -17.31 -3.82
N LYS A 130 18.48 -18.27 -4.74
CA LYS A 130 19.78 -18.85 -5.14
C LYS A 130 20.49 -18.06 -6.23
N GLY A 131 19.98 -16.88 -6.60
CA GLY A 131 20.57 -16.01 -7.61
C GLY A 131 20.13 -16.32 -9.05
N ALA A 132 19.12 -17.15 -9.25
CA ALA A 132 18.50 -17.31 -10.55
C ALA A 132 17.91 -15.97 -11.01
N LYS A 133 18.30 -15.48 -12.20
CA LYS A 133 17.70 -14.27 -12.77
C LYS A 133 16.25 -14.56 -13.12
N ALA A 134 15.32 -13.74 -12.60
CA ALA A 134 13.95 -13.77 -13.02
C ALA A 134 13.88 -13.46 -14.53
N GLN A 135 13.39 -14.39 -15.33
CA GLN A 135 13.20 -14.17 -16.78
C GLN A 135 11.87 -13.46 -17.06
N VAL A 136 10.93 -13.53 -16.14
CA VAL A 136 9.66 -12.79 -16.16
C VAL A 136 9.88 -11.50 -15.40
N ASN A 137 9.97 -10.39 -16.11
CA ASN A 137 10.32 -9.07 -15.55
C ASN A 137 9.28 -8.51 -14.55
N ASP A 138 8.05 -9.03 -14.58
CA ASP A 138 6.91 -8.48 -13.83
C ASP A 138 6.74 -9.08 -12.42
N GLU A 139 7.54 -10.08 -12.03
CA GLU A 139 7.43 -10.71 -10.72
C GLU A 139 8.78 -10.80 -10.00
N SER A 140 9.05 -9.83 -9.15
CA SER A 140 10.23 -9.82 -8.29
C SER A 140 10.16 -10.88 -7.18
N LEU A 141 11.30 -11.13 -6.51
CA LEU A 141 11.34 -11.94 -5.28
C LEU A 141 10.38 -11.39 -4.22
N ARG A 142 10.28 -10.05 -4.12
CA ARG A 142 9.36 -9.37 -3.20
C ARG A 142 7.90 -9.66 -3.54
N ASP A 143 7.53 -9.62 -4.82
CA ASP A 143 6.16 -9.89 -5.25
C ASP A 143 5.77 -11.35 -5.00
N THR A 144 6.71 -12.27 -5.19
CA THR A 144 6.53 -13.70 -4.85
C THR A 144 6.21 -13.89 -3.36
N LEU A 145 6.91 -13.18 -2.47
CA LEU A 145 6.66 -13.25 -1.03
C LEU A 145 5.31 -12.62 -0.65
N ILE A 146 4.94 -11.52 -1.27
CA ILE A 146 3.62 -10.87 -1.07
C ILE A 146 2.48 -11.77 -1.55
N ASP A 147 2.63 -12.42 -2.69
CA ASP A 147 1.63 -13.37 -3.19
C ASP A 147 1.49 -14.57 -2.25
N MET A 148 2.59 -15.13 -1.77
CA MET A 148 2.57 -16.24 -0.82
C MET A 148 1.86 -15.86 0.49
N ALA A 149 2.13 -14.67 1.02
CA ALA A 149 1.47 -14.14 2.21
C ALA A 149 -0.03 -13.91 1.98
N ASN A 150 -0.44 -13.38 0.81
CA ASN A 150 -1.86 -13.23 0.47
C ASN A 150 -2.58 -14.58 0.40
N TYR A 151 -1.99 -15.62 -0.20
CA TYR A 151 -2.60 -16.96 -0.19
C TYR A 151 -2.74 -17.53 1.22
N ALA A 152 -1.75 -17.29 2.10
CA ALA A 152 -1.84 -17.71 3.51
C ALA A 152 -2.99 -17.00 4.23
N ILE A 153 -3.12 -15.68 4.07
CA ILE A 153 -4.22 -14.90 4.67
C ILE A 153 -5.58 -15.35 4.14
N MET A 154 -5.74 -15.53 2.82
CA MET A 154 -6.99 -16.02 2.23
C MET A 154 -7.35 -17.42 2.75
N THR A 155 -6.36 -18.26 3.01
CA THR A 155 -6.59 -19.59 3.61
C THR A 155 -7.10 -19.45 5.05
N VAL A 156 -6.54 -18.56 5.85
CA VAL A 156 -7.03 -18.27 7.21
C VAL A 156 -8.48 -17.76 7.16
N MET A 157 -8.79 -16.80 6.27
CA MET A 157 -10.16 -16.30 6.09
C MET A 157 -11.16 -17.43 5.77
N TRP A 158 -10.75 -18.41 4.95
CA TRP A 158 -11.58 -19.56 4.63
C TRP A 158 -11.75 -20.49 5.84
N LEU A 159 -10.67 -20.79 6.59
CA LEU A 159 -10.73 -21.61 7.81
C LEU A 159 -11.67 -21.00 8.86
N ASP A 160 -11.61 -19.69 9.07
CA ASP A 160 -12.48 -18.96 10.00
C ASP A 160 -13.97 -19.12 9.61
N LYS A 161 -14.27 -19.07 8.30
CA LYS A 161 -15.62 -19.32 7.80
C LYS A 161 -16.09 -20.77 8.09
N GLN A 162 -15.20 -21.78 7.92
CA GLN A 162 -15.55 -23.17 8.19
C GLN A 162 -15.85 -23.39 9.69
N GLN A 163 -15.05 -22.79 10.58
CA GLN A 163 -15.28 -22.88 12.03
C GLN A 163 -16.62 -22.28 12.45
N ASN A 164 -16.97 -21.10 11.89
CA ASN A 164 -18.24 -20.45 12.17
C ASN A 164 -19.44 -21.28 11.69
N ASN A 165 -19.30 -21.96 10.54
CA ASN A 165 -20.35 -22.82 10.00
C ASN A 165 -20.51 -24.15 10.77
N SER A 166 -19.46 -24.61 11.46
CA SER A 166 -19.49 -25.85 12.25
C SER A 166 -20.08 -25.67 13.66
N ASN A 167 -20.28 -24.43 14.10
CA ASN A 167 -20.83 -24.07 15.41
C ASN A 167 -22.33 -23.72 15.38
N ILE A 168 -22.99 -23.91 14.24
CA ILE A 168 -24.45 -23.76 14.04
C ILE A 168 -25.07 -25.16 13.95
#